data_c0ddfe50ca4e2b3e3a885bc07db40849
#
_entry.id   c0ddfe50ca4e2b3e3a885bc07db40849
#
_cell.length_a   1.000
_cell.length_b   1.000
_cell.length_c   1.000
_cell.angle_alpha   90.00
_cell.angle_beta   90.00
_cell.angle_gamma   90.00
#
_symmetry.space_group_name_H-M   'P 1'
#
loop_
_entity.id
_entity.type
_entity.pdbx_description
1 polymer ?
#
loop_
_entity_poly.entity_id
_entity_poly.type
_entity_poly.pdbx_seq_one_letter_code
_entity_poly.pdbx_strand_id
1 'polypeptide(L)'
;MPNDQVKGRIYFRPYLFPKKLGKAWQFAGTPLYFDQMEMIEWLPGQKIRKQSLSITDCLQDPWQKDLALLLQNQLQQLALPRHFAGLDCSNPLLMGIINVTPDSFYDGGRYNNYQAAVDHAVSLKQAGADILDVGGESTRPGAMPVEPALEMERVMPVVQELANRGILVSIDTRHHQVMESGISHGAKIVNDVSALTFETQSIDVMCRHPDISVILMHMQGQPATMQQQPFYNQVSLEVFDYLKKRLEKCLQAGISKNRLSIDPGIGFGKNLAHDIQLFQELSLFHGLGVPIVLGGSRKKMIGKLSLDAPVEKRLAGSIAIGLQALNQGVQILRVHDVAETCQAYKVWQAVTMNSGNHMLDG
;
A
#
# COMPACT_ATOMS: atom_id res chain seq x y z
N MET A 1 -12.19 -43.82 -4.00
CA MET A 1 -11.66 -42.46 -4.23
C MET A 1 -11.95 -41.64 -2.96
N PRO A 2 -10.95 -41.17 -2.24
CA PRO A 2 -11.20 -40.39 -1.03
C PRO A 2 -11.77 -39.03 -1.44
N ASN A 3 -12.84 -38.63 -0.77
CA ASN A 3 -13.45 -37.31 -0.82
C ASN A 3 -12.37 -36.24 -0.48
N ASP A 4 -11.84 -35.55 -1.47
CA ASP A 4 -11.23 -34.24 -1.28
C ASP A 4 -12.35 -33.27 -0.88
N GLN A 5 -12.71 -33.28 0.41
CA GLN A 5 -13.46 -32.19 1.00
C GLN A 5 -12.58 -30.95 0.80
N VAL A 6 -13.01 -30.05 -0.07
CA VAL A 6 -12.42 -28.74 -0.27
C VAL A 6 -12.38 -28.05 1.09
N LYS A 7 -11.23 -28.13 1.79
CA LYS A 7 -11.03 -27.45 3.07
C LYS A 7 -11.22 -25.95 2.81
N GLY A 8 -12.03 -25.31 3.64
CA GLY A 8 -12.18 -23.86 3.60
C GLY A 8 -10.83 -23.14 3.75
N ARG A 9 -10.72 -21.94 3.21
CA ARG A 9 -9.53 -21.10 3.40
C ARG A 9 -9.67 -20.33 4.71
N ILE A 10 -8.58 -20.26 5.48
CA ILE A 10 -8.53 -19.58 6.78
C ILE A 10 -7.63 -18.35 6.66
N TYR A 11 -8.09 -17.23 7.18
CA TYR A 11 -7.38 -15.96 7.25
C TYR A 11 -7.43 -15.44 8.68
N PHE A 12 -6.41 -14.64 9.07
CA PHE A 12 -6.34 -14.01 10.37
C PHE A 12 -6.20 -12.50 10.22
N ARG A 13 -7.05 -11.75 10.90
CA ARG A 13 -7.01 -10.29 10.95
C ARG A 13 -6.72 -9.84 12.38
N PRO A 14 -5.55 -9.21 12.67
CA PRO A 14 -5.26 -8.71 14.01
C PRO A 14 -6.13 -7.50 14.35
N TYR A 15 -6.55 -7.40 15.60
CA TYR A 15 -7.13 -6.20 16.17
C TYR A 15 -6.00 -5.38 16.80
N LEU A 16 -5.60 -4.29 16.12
CA LEU A 16 -4.47 -3.46 16.53
C LEU A 16 -4.93 -2.35 17.49
N PHE A 17 -4.12 -2.06 18.50
CA PHE A 17 -4.34 -0.99 19.45
C PHE A 17 -3.01 -0.34 19.88
N PRO A 18 -3.00 0.97 20.26
CA PRO A 18 -1.77 1.74 20.44
C PRO A 18 -1.08 1.57 21.80
N LYS A 19 -1.70 0.89 22.76
CA LYS A 19 -1.15 0.77 24.13
C LYS A 19 -0.99 -0.69 24.50
N LYS A 20 0.21 -1.07 24.94
CA LYS A 20 0.44 -2.44 25.43
C LYS A 20 -0.46 -2.76 26.64
N LEU A 21 -1.32 -3.75 26.50
CA LEU A 21 -2.18 -4.28 27.54
C LEU A 21 -1.77 -5.72 27.85
N GLY A 22 -1.45 -6.01 29.12
CA GLY A 22 -1.12 -7.35 29.54
C GLY A 22 -0.03 -8.06 28.73
N LYS A 23 -0.36 -9.24 28.17
CA LYS A 23 0.54 -10.08 27.36
C LYS A 23 0.41 -9.81 25.84
N ALA A 24 0.00 -8.62 25.44
CA ALA A 24 -0.15 -8.27 24.02
C ALA A 24 1.18 -8.36 23.26
N TRP A 25 1.07 -8.79 22.00
CA TRP A 25 2.18 -8.90 21.04
C TRP A 25 2.42 -7.55 20.38
N GLN A 26 3.69 -7.18 20.21
CA GLN A 26 4.05 -5.99 19.45
C GLN A 26 3.89 -6.26 17.95
N PHE A 27 3.28 -5.34 17.24
CA PHE A 27 3.06 -5.45 15.81
C PHE A 27 4.22 -4.81 15.02
N ALA A 28 4.94 -5.64 14.25
CA ALA A 28 5.91 -5.23 13.23
C ALA A 28 6.97 -4.19 13.70
N GLY A 29 7.34 -4.19 14.97
CA GLY A 29 8.24 -3.19 15.56
C GLY A 29 7.61 -1.81 15.78
N THR A 30 6.34 -1.63 15.42
CA THR A 30 5.59 -0.38 15.60
C THR A 30 5.12 -0.20 17.06
N PRO A 31 4.63 0.99 17.45
CA PRO A 31 4.00 1.17 18.76
C PRO A 31 2.57 0.63 18.85
N LEU A 32 2.16 -0.21 17.89
CA LEU A 32 0.89 -0.94 17.94
C LEU A 32 1.07 -2.34 18.51
N TYR A 33 0.00 -2.83 19.15
CA TYR A 33 -0.05 -4.13 19.79
C TYR A 33 -1.33 -4.88 19.43
N PHE A 34 -1.37 -6.19 19.67
CA PHE A 34 -2.55 -7.02 19.50
C PHE A 34 -2.48 -8.23 20.43
N ASP A 35 -3.62 -8.70 20.93
CA ASP A 35 -3.80 -9.90 21.75
C ASP A 35 -4.97 -10.76 21.26
N GLN A 36 -5.75 -10.23 20.32
CA GLN A 36 -6.86 -10.89 19.67
C GLN A 36 -6.76 -10.80 18.15
N MET A 37 -7.32 -11.82 17.50
CA MET A 37 -7.48 -11.87 16.04
C MET A 37 -8.88 -12.29 15.67
N GLU A 38 -9.37 -11.78 14.55
CA GLU A 38 -10.51 -12.37 13.86
C GLU A 38 -10.01 -13.48 12.94
N MET A 39 -10.45 -14.71 13.20
CA MET A 39 -10.32 -15.81 12.26
C MET A 39 -11.48 -15.75 11.27
N ILE A 40 -11.17 -15.76 9.98
CA ILE A 40 -12.13 -15.73 8.90
C ILE A 40 -12.00 -17.02 8.11
N GLU A 41 -13.04 -17.82 8.08
CA GLU A 41 -13.11 -19.04 7.28
C GLU A 41 -13.96 -18.79 6.03
N TRP A 42 -13.38 -18.97 4.87
CA TRP A 42 -14.11 -18.96 3.61
C TRP A 42 -14.42 -20.40 3.19
N LEU A 43 -15.65 -20.79 3.43
CA LEU A 43 -16.17 -22.14 3.21
C LEU A 43 -16.70 -22.34 1.79
N PRO A 44 -16.88 -23.59 1.32
CA PRO A 44 -17.55 -23.89 0.07
C PRO A 44 -18.95 -23.23 0.00
N GLY A 45 -19.36 -22.86 -1.22
CA GLY A 45 -20.63 -22.14 -1.43
C GLY A 45 -20.62 -20.68 -0.98
N GLN A 46 -19.41 -20.07 -0.94
CA GLN A 46 -19.18 -18.64 -0.61
C GLN A 46 -19.62 -18.23 0.81
N LYS A 47 -19.77 -19.19 1.71
CA LYS A 47 -20.11 -18.92 3.11
C LYS A 47 -18.90 -18.42 3.88
N ILE A 48 -19.09 -17.37 4.68
CA ILE A 48 -18.08 -16.83 5.57
C ILE A 48 -18.49 -17.09 7.02
N ARG A 49 -17.52 -17.62 7.79
CA ARG A 49 -17.59 -17.68 9.26
C ARG A 49 -16.51 -16.77 9.82
N LYS A 50 -16.88 -15.92 10.78
CA LYS A 50 -15.94 -15.07 11.53
C LYS A 50 -16.01 -15.40 12.99
N GLN A 51 -14.84 -15.50 13.62
CA GLN A 51 -14.70 -15.77 15.05
C GLN A 51 -13.57 -14.94 15.64
N SER A 52 -13.82 -14.26 16.74
CA SER A 52 -12.77 -13.61 17.52
C SER A 52 -12.00 -14.65 18.36
N LEU A 53 -10.68 -14.63 18.27
CA LEU A 53 -9.79 -15.54 18.98
C LEU A 53 -8.89 -14.74 19.92
N SER A 54 -8.84 -15.15 21.19
CA SER A 54 -7.72 -14.81 22.08
C SER A 54 -6.49 -15.60 21.65
N ILE A 55 -5.39 -14.90 21.36
CA ILE A 55 -4.14 -15.55 20.92
C ILE A 55 -3.62 -16.50 22.01
N THR A 56 -3.61 -16.03 23.25
CA THR A 56 -3.11 -16.82 24.39
C THR A 56 -3.92 -18.10 24.58
N ASP A 57 -5.24 -18.01 24.55
CA ASP A 57 -6.12 -19.16 24.76
C ASP A 57 -5.98 -20.18 23.62
N CYS A 58 -5.93 -19.70 22.36
CA CYS A 58 -5.76 -20.57 21.20
C CYS A 58 -4.42 -21.33 21.23
N LEU A 59 -3.32 -20.67 21.63
CA LEU A 59 -2.00 -21.29 21.70
C LEU A 59 -1.88 -22.31 22.84
N GLN A 60 -2.70 -22.20 23.88
CA GLN A 60 -2.70 -23.10 25.05
C GLN A 60 -3.70 -24.25 24.92
N ASP A 61 -4.61 -24.19 23.92
CA ASP A 61 -5.63 -25.24 23.76
C ASP A 61 -5.04 -26.50 23.10
N PRO A 62 -4.95 -27.63 23.87
CA PRO A 62 -4.35 -28.87 23.38
C PRO A 62 -5.16 -29.54 22.26
N TRP A 63 -6.43 -29.17 22.09
CA TRP A 63 -7.36 -29.73 21.11
C TRP A 63 -7.32 -29.02 19.76
N GLN A 64 -6.68 -27.86 19.67
CA GLN A 64 -6.62 -27.03 18.47
C GLN A 64 -5.20 -26.95 17.86
N LYS A 65 -4.43 -28.04 17.88
CA LYS A 65 -3.02 -28.07 17.45
C LYS A 65 -2.79 -27.52 16.06
N ASP A 66 -3.63 -27.88 15.10
CA ASP A 66 -3.49 -27.40 13.70
C ASP A 66 -3.75 -25.88 13.61
N LEU A 67 -4.77 -25.40 14.33
CA LEU A 67 -5.07 -23.97 14.40
C LEU A 67 -3.96 -23.20 15.11
N ALA A 68 -3.44 -23.75 16.21
CA ALA A 68 -2.31 -23.15 16.94
C ALA A 68 -1.06 -23.03 16.06
N LEU A 69 -0.75 -24.04 15.23
CA LEU A 69 0.38 -23.98 14.28
C LEU A 69 0.17 -22.90 13.19
N LEU A 70 -1.03 -22.81 12.61
CA LEU A 70 -1.36 -21.75 11.66
C LEU A 70 -1.23 -20.37 12.31
N LEU A 71 -1.73 -20.22 13.51
CA LEU A 71 -1.65 -18.99 14.29
C LEU A 71 -0.19 -18.62 14.61
N GLN A 72 0.65 -19.56 15.04
CA GLN A 72 2.08 -19.33 15.30
C GLN A 72 2.81 -18.80 14.07
N ASN A 73 2.59 -19.41 12.89
CA ASN A 73 3.16 -18.96 11.64
C ASN A 73 2.71 -17.51 11.31
N GLN A 74 1.44 -17.21 11.56
CA GLN A 74 0.89 -15.87 11.36
C GLN A 74 1.50 -14.85 12.31
N LEU A 75 1.65 -15.19 13.60
CA LEU A 75 2.27 -14.34 14.62
C LEU A 75 3.71 -13.95 14.26
N GLN A 76 4.50 -14.90 13.75
CA GLN A 76 5.85 -14.60 13.29
C GLN A 76 5.84 -13.53 12.18
N GLN A 77 4.93 -13.63 11.21
CA GLN A 77 4.81 -12.63 10.13
C GLN A 77 4.38 -11.25 10.65
N LEU A 78 3.54 -11.21 11.68
CA LEU A 78 3.02 -9.97 12.24
C LEU A 78 3.99 -9.28 13.21
N ALA A 79 4.85 -10.03 13.91
CA ALA A 79 5.76 -9.49 14.92
C ALA A 79 7.09 -8.96 14.32
N LEU A 80 7.53 -9.48 13.17
CA LEU A 80 8.82 -9.11 12.59
C LEU A 80 8.81 -7.64 12.14
N PRO A 81 9.84 -6.83 12.53
CA PRO A 81 10.04 -5.50 12.00
C PRO A 81 10.08 -5.50 10.47
N ARG A 82 9.55 -4.45 9.86
CA ARG A 82 9.46 -4.33 8.41
C ARG A 82 10.33 -3.20 7.92
N HIS A 83 10.99 -3.45 6.78
CA HIS A 83 11.79 -2.47 6.05
C HIS A 83 11.35 -2.46 4.59
N PHE A 84 11.48 -1.31 3.94
CA PHE A 84 11.20 -1.17 2.52
C PHE A 84 12.10 -0.11 1.90
N ALA A 85 12.79 -0.46 0.81
CA ALA A 85 13.71 0.44 0.11
C ALA A 85 14.75 1.11 1.04
N GLY A 86 15.26 0.38 2.03
CA GLY A 86 16.22 0.86 3.03
C GLY A 86 15.60 1.66 4.18
N LEU A 87 14.30 1.92 4.17
CA LEU A 87 13.60 2.65 5.24
C LEU A 87 13.06 1.69 6.30
N ASP A 88 13.11 2.11 7.55
CA ASP A 88 12.45 1.43 8.68
C ASP A 88 10.96 1.80 8.69
N CYS A 89 10.11 0.77 8.61
CA CYS A 89 8.66 0.91 8.64
C CYS A 89 8.04 0.80 10.05
N SER A 90 8.84 0.91 11.11
CA SER A 90 8.33 0.97 12.49
C SER A 90 7.54 2.25 12.76
N ASN A 91 7.89 3.33 12.03
CA ASN A 91 7.09 4.55 11.95
C ASN A 91 6.45 4.66 10.57
N PRO A 92 5.25 5.25 10.48
CA PRO A 92 4.61 5.52 9.20
C PRO A 92 5.46 6.41 8.28
N LEU A 93 5.54 6.02 7.02
CA LEU A 93 6.24 6.74 5.96
C LEU A 93 5.25 7.48 5.07
N LEU A 94 5.64 8.65 4.56
CA LEU A 94 4.86 9.44 3.63
C LEU A 94 5.46 9.35 2.22
N MET A 95 4.63 8.92 1.27
CA MET A 95 4.97 8.84 -0.16
C MET A 95 4.21 9.92 -0.91
N GLY A 96 4.93 10.98 -1.32
CA GLY A 96 4.36 12.12 -2.03
C GLY A 96 4.16 11.83 -3.51
N ILE A 97 3.00 12.18 -4.06
CA ILE A 97 2.60 11.92 -5.45
C ILE A 97 3.05 13.06 -6.34
N ILE A 98 3.79 12.73 -7.39
CA ILE A 98 4.22 13.65 -8.46
C ILE A 98 3.66 13.16 -9.80
N ASN A 99 2.59 13.80 -10.28
CA ASN A 99 2.04 13.49 -11.61
C ASN A 99 2.65 14.43 -12.65
N VAL A 100 3.43 13.86 -13.57
CA VAL A 100 4.04 14.61 -14.69
C VAL A 100 3.17 14.41 -15.95
N THR A 101 1.93 14.89 -15.87
CA THR A 101 0.96 14.79 -16.99
C THR A 101 0.66 16.18 -17.55
N PRO A 102 0.25 16.30 -18.82
CA PRO A 102 -0.06 17.59 -19.44
C PRO A 102 -1.04 18.46 -18.65
N ASP A 103 -2.00 17.81 -17.97
CA ASP A 103 -3.05 18.51 -17.20
C ASP A 103 -2.58 18.94 -15.81
N SER A 104 -1.40 18.49 -15.37
CA SER A 104 -0.93 18.76 -13.99
C SER A 104 -0.21 20.09 -13.85
N PHE A 105 0.29 20.69 -14.97
CA PHE A 105 1.09 21.91 -14.96
C PHE A 105 0.72 22.78 -16.17
N TYR A 106 -0.42 23.47 -16.13
CA TYR A 106 -1.20 23.97 -17.29
C TYR A 106 -0.65 25.17 -18.07
N ASP A 107 0.45 25.86 -17.68
CA ASP A 107 0.75 27.20 -18.24
C ASP A 107 2.14 27.44 -18.85
N GLY A 108 2.78 26.52 -19.59
CA GLY A 108 4.00 27.06 -20.16
C GLY A 108 5.00 26.16 -20.89
N GLY A 109 4.56 25.13 -21.57
CA GLY A 109 5.47 24.33 -22.41
C GLY A 109 6.36 23.33 -21.64
N ARG A 110 7.13 22.48 -22.34
CA ARG A 110 7.88 21.36 -21.76
C ARG A 110 8.87 21.74 -20.64
N TYR A 111 9.55 22.85 -20.79
CA TYR A 111 10.56 23.30 -19.81
C TYR A 111 9.91 23.77 -18.51
N ASN A 112 8.82 24.50 -18.60
CA ASN A 112 8.08 24.98 -17.43
C ASN A 112 7.43 23.82 -16.66
N ASN A 113 6.94 22.78 -17.35
CA ASN A 113 6.36 21.59 -16.75
C ASN A 113 7.39 20.78 -15.96
N TYR A 114 8.62 20.64 -16.48
CA TYR A 114 9.73 19.98 -15.80
C TYR A 114 10.10 20.72 -14.50
N GLN A 115 10.38 22.04 -14.59
CA GLN A 115 10.79 22.83 -13.43
C GLN A 115 9.70 22.86 -12.38
N ALA A 116 8.43 23.03 -12.76
CA ALA A 116 7.31 22.99 -11.84
C ALA A 116 7.17 21.63 -11.12
N ALA A 117 7.40 20.52 -11.84
CA ALA A 117 7.39 19.19 -11.26
C ALA A 117 8.53 18.99 -10.24
N VAL A 118 9.74 19.48 -10.56
CA VAL A 118 10.89 19.42 -9.65
C VAL A 118 10.66 20.29 -8.42
N ASP A 119 10.18 21.53 -8.59
CA ASP A 119 9.92 22.46 -7.49
C ASP A 119 8.82 21.91 -6.55
N HIS A 120 7.75 21.36 -7.14
CA HIS A 120 6.72 20.69 -6.38
C HIS A 120 7.28 19.48 -5.61
N ALA A 121 8.07 18.63 -6.25
CA ALA A 121 8.70 17.49 -5.63
C ALA A 121 9.59 17.88 -4.43
N VAL A 122 10.41 18.93 -4.59
CA VAL A 122 11.25 19.49 -3.52
C VAL A 122 10.38 20.02 -2.38
N SER A 123 9.28 20.71 -2.67
CA SER A 123 8.34 21.18 -1.65
C SER A 123 7.72 20.04 -0.83
N LEU A 124 7.32 18.93 -1.49
CA LEU A 124 6.82 17.75 -0.79
C LEU A 124 7.90 17.09 0.08
N LYS A 125 9.15 17.03 -0.41
CA LYS A 125 10.29 16.52 0.39
C LYS A 125 10.51 17.37 1.64
N GLN A 126 10.51 18.70 1.51
CA GLN A 126 10.63 19.63 2.63
C GLN A 126 9.45 19.53 3.60
N ALA A 127 8.26 19.24 3.11
CA ALA A 127 7.06 19.00 3.90
C ALA A 127 7.06 17.69 4.70
N GLY A 128 8.06 16.82 4.47
CA GLY A 128 8.23 15.57 5.22
C GLY A 128 7.93 14.29 4.43
N ALA A 129 7.90 14.31 3.09
CA ALA A 129 7.83 13.08 2.31
C ALA A 129 9.12 12.26 2.47
N ASP A 130 8.99 10.97 2.75
CA ASP A 130 10.10 10.02 2.80
C ASP A 130 10.46 9.54 1.40
N ILE A 131 9.44 9.32 0.57
CA ILE A 131 9.52 8.81 -0.80
C ILE A 131 8.77 9.79 -1.72
N LEU A 132 9.28 10.02 -2.93
CA LEU A 132 8.54 10.73 -3.99
C LEU A 132 8.21 9.76 -5.13
N ASP A 133 6.93 9.66 -5.48
CA ASP A 133 6.40 8.73 -6.47
C ASP A 133 6.06 9.48 -7.76
N VAL A 134 6.88 9.28 -8.79
CA VAL A 134 6.83 10.01 -10.05
C VAL A 134 6.13 9.18 -11.12
N GLY A 135 5.02 9.68 -11.65
CA GLY A 135 4.24 9.01 -12.69
C GLY A 135 3.97 9.90 -13.90
N GLY A 136 4.10 9.35 -15.12
CA GLY A 136 3.87 10.01 -16.41
C GLY A 136 2.58 9.58 -17.10
N GLU A 137 1.98 8.48 -16.65
CA GLU A 137 0.68 7.98 -17.11
C GLU A 137 -0.38 8.22 -16.04
N SER A 138 -1.55 8.72 -16.44
CA SER A 138 -2.68 8.80 -15.53
C SER A 138 -3.33 7.41 -15.39
N THR A 139 -3.37 6.87 -14.18
CA THR A 139 -4.07 5.62 -13.88
C THR A 139 -5.50 5.84 -13.38
N ARG A 140 -6.03 7.08 -13.51
CA ARG A 140 -7.42 7.40 -13.14
C ARG A 140 -8.43 6.65 -14.02
N PRO A 141 -9.63 6.35 -13.50
CA PRO A 141 -10.68 5.72 -14.31
C PRO A 141 -10.95 6.49 -15.60
N GLY A 142 -10.92 5.77 -16.74
CA GLY A 142 -11.16 6.37 -18.07
C GLY A 142 -9.93 7.04 -18.71
N ALA A 143 -8.77 7.02 -18.07
CA ALA A 143 -7.55 7.56 -18.67
C ALA A 143 -7.13 6.73 -19.90
N MET A 144 -6.69 7.43 -20.93
CA MET A 144 -6.13 6.79 -22.13
C MET A 144 -4.70 6.31 -21.82
N PRO A 145 -4.31 5.14 -22.35
CA PRO A 145 -2.92 4.67 -22.24
C PRO A 145 -1.95 5.66 -22.87
N VAL A 146 -0.76 5.76 -22.28
CA VAL A 146 0.34 6.58 -22.79
C VAL A 146 1.41 5.64 -23.37
N GLU A 147 1.94 5.97 -24.53
CA GLU A 147 3.04 5.22 -25.13
C GLU A 147 4.30 5.32 -24.25
N PRO A 148 5.03 4.20 -24.03
CA PRO A 148 6.20 4.17 -23.14
C PRO A 148 7.24 5.24 -23.45
N ALA A 149 7.48 5.54 -24.72
CA ALA A 149 8.44 6.59 -25.14
C ALA A 149 8.02 7.97 -24.64
N LEU A 150 6.73 8.30 -24.74
CA LEU A 150 6.18 9.57 -24.25
C LEU A 150 6.18 9.63 -22.73
N GLU A 151 5.89 8.50 -22.05
CA GLU A 151 5.98 8.41 -20.59
C GLU A 151 7.41 8.66 -20.11
N MET A 152 8.40 8.02 -20.74
CA MET A 152 9.83 8.25 -20.45
C MET A 152 10.23 9.72 -20.68
N GLU A 153 9.83 10.32 -21.77
CA GLU A 153 10.12 11.74 -22.07
C GLU A 153 9.63 12.67 -20.94
N ARG A 154 8.48 12.37 -20.36
CA ARG A 154 7.91 13.16 -19.26
C ARG A 154 8.65 13.00 -17.96
N VAL A 155 8.94 11.75 -17.56
CA VAL A 155 9.32 11.44 -16.17
C VAL A 155 10.83 11.33 -15.96
N MET A 156 11.62 10.88 -16.95
CA MET A 156 13.06 10.63 -16.73
C MET A 156 13.86 11.86 -16.31
N PRO A 157 13.65 13.05 -16.89
CA PRO A 157 14.36 14.25 -16.42
C PRO A 157 14.06 14.56 -14.94
N VAL A 158 12.80 14.38 -14.50
CA VAL A 158 12.40 14.61 -13.11
C VAL A 158 13.01 13.57 -12.19
N VAL A 159 12.94 12.28 -12.53
CA VAL A 159 13.53 11.18 -11.76
C VAL A 159 15.02 11.42 -11.54
N GLN A 160 15.76 11.73 -12.61
CA GLN A 160 17.20 11.96 -12.54
C GLN A 160 17.57 13.16 -11.65
N GLU A 161 16.85 14.27 -11.79
CA GLU A 161 17.11 15.47 -10.99
C GLU A 161 16.86 15.21 -9.50
N LEU A 162 15.76 14.51 -9.16
CA LEU A 162 15.46 14.16 -7.77
C LEU A 162 16.46 13.17 -7.20
N ALA A 163 16.88 12.17 -7.97
CA ALA A 163 17.91 11.21 -7.58
C ALA A 163 19.27 11.89 -7.33
N ASN A 164 19.66 12.84 -8.20
CA ASN A 164 20.91 13.63 -8.04
C ASN A 164 20.90 14.48 -6.77
N ARG A 165 19.70 14.88 -6.29
CA ARG A 165 19.53 15.58 -4.99
C ARG A 165 19.51 14.63 -3.79
N GLY A 166 19.71 13.33 -3.98
CA GLY A 166 19.67 12.32 -2.92
C GLY A 166 18.27 12.02 -2.39
N ILE A 167 17.23 12.34 -3.16
CA ILE A 167 15.84 12.06 -2.79
C ILE A 167 15.51 10.60 -3.21
N LEU A 168 14.84 9.86 -2.33
CA LEU A 168 14.38 8.51 -2.64
C LEU A 168 13.19 8.57 -3.60
N VAL A 169 13.39 8.11 -4.83
CA VAL A 169 12.42 8.18 -5.91
C VAL A 169 11.81 6.81 -6.18
N SER A 170 10.49 6.79 -6.33
CA SER A 170 9.68 5.73 -6.89
C SER A 170 9.23 6.13 -8.29
N ILE A 171 9.26 5.19 -9.24
CA ILE A 171 8.67 5.33 -10.57
C ILE A 171 7.33 4.61 -10.63
N ASP A 172 6.22 5.36 -10.85
CA ASP A 172 4.85 4.82 -10.97
C ASP A 172 4.61 4.47 -12.45
N THR A 173 4.77 3.20 -12.80
CA THR A 173 4.59 2.71 -14.16
C THR A 173 4.28 1.21 -14.19
N ARG A 174 3.59 0.76 -15.25
CA ARG A 174 3.34 -0.65 -15.57
C ARG A 174 4.16 -1.15 -16.78
N HIS A 175 4.88 -0.26 -17.47
CA HIS A 175 5.68 -0.59 -18.65
C HIS A 175 7.12 -0.96 -18.27
N HIS A 176 7.57 -2.17 -18.65
CA HIS A 176 8.91 -2.66 -18.32
C HIS A 176 10.05 -1.75 -18.83
N GLN A 177 9.87 -1.12 -20.01
CA GLN A 177 10.84 -0.19 -20.58
C GLN A 177 10.98 1.08 -19.71
N VAL A 178 9.87 1.58 -19.18
CA VAL A 178 9.85 2.75 -18.29
C VAL A 178 10.45 2.38 -16.94
N MET A 179 10.19 1.17 -16.40
CA MET A 179 10.84 0.63 -15.20
C MET A 179 12.36 0.62 -15.36
N GLU A 180 12.87 -0.01 -16.44
CA GLU A 180 14.30 -0.12 -16.74
C GLU A 180 14.96 1.27 -16.86
N SER A 181 14.32 2.17 -17.61
CA SER A 181 14.80 3.55 -17.76
C SER A 181 14.77 4.31 -16.44
N GLY A 182 13.67 4.22 -15.65
CA GLY A 182 13.57 4.88 -14.34
C GLY A 182 14.67 4.43 -13.38
N ILE A 183 14.95 3.13 -13.33
CA ILE A 183 16.03 2.56 -12.52
C ILE A 183 17.40 3.12 -12.96
N SER A 184 17.67 3.18 -14.25
CA SER A 184 18.92 3.72 -14.78
C SER A 184 19.10 5.22 -14.50
N HIS A 185 18.01 5.96 -14.33
CA HIS A 185 18.00 7.38 -13.93
C HIS A 185 17.96 7.60 -12.41
N GLY A 186 18.03 6.51 -11.61
CA GLY A 186 18.24 6.58 -10.17
C GLY A 186 17.01 6.29 -9.30
N ALA A 187 15.88 5.88 -9.88
CA ALA A 187 14.75 5.37 -9.08
C ALA A 187 15.18 4.12 -8.29
N LYS A 188 14.74 4.01 -7.04
CA LYS A 188 15.01 2.88 -6.14
C LYS A 188 13.78 2.04 -5.85
N ILE A 189 12.62 2.49 -6.30
CA ILE A 189 11.35 1.81 -6.13
C ILE A 189 10.63 1.81 -7.48
N VAL A 190 10.00 0.69 -7.82
CA VAL A 190 9.00 0.57 -8.88
C VAL A 190 7.64 0.44 -8.22
N ASN A 191 6.70 1.32 -8.56
CA ASN A 191 5.31 1.24 -8.13
C ASN A 191 4.46 0.79 -9.33
N ASP A 192 3.98 -0.48 -9.31
CA ASP A 192 3.25 -1.04 -10.45
C ASP A 192 1.81 -1.38 -10.08
N VAL A 193 0.88 -0.61 -10.63
CA VAL A 193 -0.58 -0.81 -10.46
C VAL A 193 -1.07 -2.16 -10.97
N SER A 194 -0.28 -2.86 -11.79
CA SER A 194 -0.59 -4.18 -12.34
C SER A 194 0.04 -5.34 -11.55
N ALA A 195 0.87 -5.06 -10.54
CA ALA A 195 1.63 -6.06 -9.80
C ALA A 195 2.52 -6.95 -10.70
N LEU A 196 3.24 -6.35 -11.64
CA LEU A 196 4.12 -7.00 -12.63
C LEU A 196 3.38 -8.02 -13.53
N THR A 197 2.13 -7.69 -13.92
CA THR A 197 1.34 -8.57 -14.80
C THR A 197 1.02 -7.96 -16.15
N PHE A 198 1.22 -6.67 -16.31
CA PHE A 198 0.88 -5.99 -17.56
C PHE A 198 1.76 -6.47 -18.72
N GLU A 199 3.06 -6.61 -18.47
CA GLU A 199 4.03 -7.15 -19.43
C GLU A 199 4.83 -8.28 -18.78
N THR A 200 5.12 -9.34 -19.54
CA THR A 200 5.85 -10.50 -19.03
C THR A 200 7.27 -10.18 -18.61
N GLN A 201 7.89 -9.18 -19.23
CA GLN A 201 9.26 -8.72 -18.97
C GLN A 201 9.41 -7.95 -17.64
N SER A 202 8.31 -7.46 -17.03
CA SER A 202 8.37 -6.66 -15.82
C SER A 202 9.04 -7.39 -14.64
N ILE A 203 8.79 -8.70 -14.47
CA ILE A 203 9.45 -9.52 -13.45
C ILE A 203 10.97 -9.64 -13.74
N ASP A 204 11.35 -9.82 -15.02
CA ASP A 204 12.75 -9.95 -15.41
C ASP A 204 13.54 -8.67 -15.13
N VAL A 205 12.92 -7.49 -15.32
CA VAL A 205 13.51 -6.21 -14.91
C VAL A 205 13.85 -6.25 -13.42
N MET A 206 12.89 -6.62 -12.57
CA MET A 206 13.11 -6.66 -11.12
C MET A 206 14.16 -7.71 -10.68
N CYS A 207 14.30 -8.81 -11.44
CA CYS A 207 15.34 -9.81 -11.20
C CYS A 207 16.74 -9.31 -11.56
N ARG A 208 16.87 -8.50 -12.63
CA ARG A 208 18.16 -7.91 -13.04
C ARG A 208 18.66 -6.82 -12.09
N HIS A 209 17.77 -6.19 -11.33
CA HIS A 209 18.08 -5.08 -10.44
C HIS A 209 17.82 -5.45 -8.96
N PRO A 210 18.70 -6.20 -8.28
CA PRO A 210 18.47 -6.74 -6.94
C PRO A 210 18.33 -5.66 -5.84
N ASP A 211 18.82 -4.46 -6.08
CA ASP A 211 18.77 -3.34 -5.13
C ASP A 211 17.47 -2.51 -5.22
N ILE A 212 16.60 -2.82 -6.17
CA ILE A 212 15.37 -2.07 -6.41
C ILE A 212 14.20 -2.75 -5.74
N SER A 213 13.41 -1.98 -5.01
CA SER A 213 12.18 -2.44 -4.36
C SER A 213 10.96 -2.29 -5.27
N VAL A 214 9.89 -3.03 -5.02
CA VAL A 214 8.66 -2.96 -5.83
C VAL A 214 7.40 -2.98 -4.97
N ILE A 215 6.43 -2.14 -5.36
CA ILE A 215 5.08 -2.11 -4.82
C ILE A 215 4.17 -2.84 -5.79
N LEU A 216 3.49 -3.88 -5.29
CA LEU A 216 2.56 -4.69 -6.05
C LEU A 216 1.13 -4.28 -5.70
N MET A 217 0.43 -3.61 -6.63
CA MET A 217 -0.95 -3.19 -6.37
C MET A 217 -1.97 -4.16 -6.99
N HIS A 218 -3.12 -4.30 -6.31
CA HIS A 218 -4.26 -5.02 -6.87
C HIS A 218 -5.18 -4.09 -7.68
N MET A 219 -5.42 -4.47 -8.92
CA MET A 219 -6.43 -3.88 -9.80
C MET A 219 -7.24 -4.99 -10.49
N GLN A 220 -8.56 -4.82 -10.59
CA GLN A 220 -9.40 -5.65 -11.44
C GLN A 220 -9.67 -4.91 -12.77
N GLY A 221 -9.36 -5.57 -13.90
CA GLY A 221 -9.49 -4.93 -15.22
C GLY A 221 -8.31 -4.03 -15.57
N GLN A 222 -8.55 -3.01 -16.38
CA GLN A 222 -7.56 -2.01 -16.82
C GLN A 222 -8.07 -0.60 -16.46
N PRO A 223 -7.21 0.43 -16.31
CA PRO A 223 -7.64 1.78 -15.97
C PRO A 223 -8.80 2.32 -16.80
N ALA A 224 -8.80 2.06 -18.11
CA ALA A 224 -9.86 2.51 -19.02
C ALA A 224 -11.25 1.88 -18.73
N THR A 225 -11.29 0.64 -18.24
CA THR A 225 -12.54 -0.16 -18.11
C THR A 225 -12.82 -0.67 -16.70
N MET A 226 -11.89 -0.53 -15.76
CA MET A 226 -11.94 -1.14 -14.43
C MET A 226 -13.19 -0.78 -13.59
N GLN A 227 -13.87 0.31 -13.89
CA GLN A 227 -15.08 0.75 -13.20
C GLN A 227 -16.37 0.23 -13.85
N GLN A 228 -16.26 -0.55 -14.94
CA GLN A 228 -17.40 -1.15 -15.60
C GLN A 228 -17.75 -2.46 -14.87
N GLN A 229 -18.71 -2.37 -13.93
CA GLN A 229 -19.28 -3.50 -13.18
C GLN A 229 -18.23 -4.35 -12.40
N PRO A 230 -17.39 -3.75 -11.55
CA PRO A 230 -16.47 -4.54 -10.73
C PRO A 230 -17.26 -5.47 -9.80
N PHE A 231 -16.89 -6.74 -9.77
CA PHE A 231 -17.59 -7.76 -9.00
C PHE A 231 -16.62 -8.56 -8.12
N TYR A 232 -17.00 -8.73 -6.85
CA TYR A 232 -16.34 -9.59 -5.86
C TYR A 232 -17.39 -10.28 -5.01
N ASN A 233 -17.14 -11.52 -4.66
CA ASN A 233 -17.94 -12.21 -3.64
C ASN A 233 -17.49 -11.77 -2.23
N GLN A 234 -16.18 -11.66 -2.02
CA GLN A 234 -15.52 -11.23 -0.77
C GLN A 234 -14.28 -10.41 -1.11
N VAL A 235 -14.45 -9.11 -1.32
CA VAL A 235 -13.40 -8.25 -1.88
C VAL A 235 -12.08 -8.34 -1.13
N SER A 236 -12.08 -8.29 0.21
CA SER A 236 -10.84 -8.31 1.00
C SER A 236 -10.11 -9.63 0.89
N LEU A 237 -10.83 -10.76 0.87
CA LEU A 237 -10.23 -12.09 0.78
C LEU A 237 -9.73 -12.37 -0.64
N GLU A 238 -10.46 -11.94 -1.67
CA GLU A 238 -10.04 -12.09 -3.07
C GLU A 238 -8.81 -11.24 -3.39
N VAL A 239 -8.77 -10.00 -2.90
CA VAL A 239 -7.60 -9.11 -3.02
C VAL A 239 -6.41 -9.67 -2.24
N PHE A 240 -6.63 -10.21 -1.04
CA PHE A 240 -5.58 -10.88 -0.27
C PHE A 240 -4.98 -12.07 -1.04
N ASP A 241 -5.83 -12.95 -1.56
CA ASP A 241 -5.39 -14.13 -2.33
C ASP A 241 -4.65 -13.75 -3.61
N TYR A 242 -5.11 -12.70 -4.30
CA TYR A 242 -4.41 -12.17 -5.47
C TYR A 242 -3.01 -11.68 -5.10
N LEU A 243 -2.89 -10.80 -4.12
CA LEU A 243 -1.60 -10.26 -3.68
C LEU A 243 -0.66 -11.35 -3.15
N LYS A 244 -1.20 -12.33 -2.41
CA LYS A 244 -0.44 -13.52 -1.98
C LYS A 244 0.17 -14.27 -3.18
N LYS A 245 -0.63 -14.56 -4.20
CA LYS A 245 -0.15 -15.22 -5.44
C LYS A 245 0.90 -14.37 -6.16
N ARG A 246 0.76 -13.05 -6.18
CA ARG A 246 1.75 -12.16 -6.77
C ARG A 246 3.07 -12.18 -6.01
N LEU A 247 3.01 -12.08 -4.68
CA LEU A 247 4.19 -12.24 -3.82
C LEU A 247 4.89 -13.58 -4.04
N GLU A 248 4.13 -14.68 -4.05
CA GLU A 248 4.67 -16.03 -4.31
C GLU A 248 5.39 -16.12 -5.67
N LYS A 249 4.83 -15.51 -6.72
CA LYS A 249 5.46 -15.44 -8.05
C LYS A 249 6.77 -14.63 -8.03
N CYS A 250 6.80 -13.51 -7.35
CA CYS A 250 8.02 -12.71 -7.19
C CYS A 250 9.12 -13.47 -6.43
N LEU A 251 8.75 -14.15 -5.33
CA LEU A 251 9.68 -14.97 -4.55
C LEU A 251 10.23 -16.16 -5.37
N GLN A 252 9.37 -16.85 -6.14
CA GLN A 252 9.78 -17.92 -7.04
C GLN A 252 10.73 -17.46 -8.15
N ALA A 253 10.59 -16.21 -8.60
CA ALA A 253 11.50 -15.57 -9.55
C ALA A 253 12.83 -15.10 -8.93
N GLY A 254 13.02 -15.25 -7.61
CA GLY A 254 14.23 -14.85 -6.89
C GLY A 254 14.22 -13.42 -6.35
N ILE A 255 13.09 -12.70 -6.42
CA ILE A 255 12.96 -11.39 -5.80
C ILE A 255 12.81 -11.57 -4.29
N SER A 256 13.71 -11.02 -3.49
CA SER A 256 13.70 -11.19 -2.04
C SER A 256 12.52 -10.45 -1.37
N LYS A 257 11.98 -11.02 -0.28
CA LYS A 257 10.78 -10.54 0.39
C LYS A 257 10.91 -9.10 0.93
N ASN A 258 12.09 -8.72 1.39
CA ASN A 258 12.39 -7.37 1.91
C ASN A 258 12.36 -6.25 0.85
N ARG A 259 12.29 -6.62 -0.43
CA ARG A 259 12.12 -5.69 -1.55
C ARG A 259 10.65 -5.49 -1.94
N LEU A 260 9.73 -6.26 -1.36
CA LEU A 260 8.33 -6.30 -1.75
C LEU A 260 7.46 -5.51 -0.77
N SER A 261 6.52 -4.76 -1.33
CA SER A 261 5.41 -4.13 -0.63
C SER A 261 4.13 -4.35 -1.43
N ILE A 262 2.97 -4.17 -0.80
CA ILE A 262 1.68 -4.35 -1.45
C ILE A 262 0.80 -3.12 -1.29
N ASP A 263 -0.12 -2.91 -2.26
CA ASP A 263 -1.23 -1.95 -2.16
C ASP A 263 -2.55 -2.68 -2.48
N PRO A 264 -3.55 -2.66 -1.60
CA PRO A 264 -4.87 -3.25 -1.87
C PRO A 264 -5.61 -2.60 -3.03
N GLY A 265 -5.17 -1.43 -3.51
CA GLY A 265 -5.69 -0.77 -4.70
C GLY A 265 -7.10 -0.20 -4.51
N ILE A 266 -7.30 0.67 -3.50
CA ILE A 266 -8.54 1.41 -3.28
C ILE A 266 -8.92 2.20 -4.54
N GLY A 267 -10.16 2.05 -5.03
CA GLY A 267 -10.67 2.73 -6.22
C GLY A 267 -10.21 2.14 -7.56
N PHE A 268 -9.48 1.02 -7.58
CA PHE A 268 -9.05 0.34 -8.79
C PHE A 268 -9.86 -0.93 -9.04
N GLY A 269 -10.83 -0.86 -9.98
CA GLY A 269 -11.76 -1.96 -10.24
C GLY A 269 -12.61 -2.33 -9.02
N LYS A 270 -13.10 -1.32 -8.31
CA LYS A 270 -13.88 -1.46 -7.08
C LYS A 270 -14.99 -0.40 -7.02
N ASN A 271 -16.16 -0.77 -6.52
CA ASN A 271 -17.23 0.17 -6.21
C ASN A 271 -17.09 0.73 -4.79
N LEU A 272 -17.96 1.65 -4.39
CA LEU A 272 -17.92 2.29 -3.07
C LEU A 272 -17.99 1.27 -1.92
N ALA A 273 -18.86 0.28 -2.01
CA ALA A 273 -19.00 -0.75 -0.97
C ALA A 273 -17.74 -1.60 -0.84
N HIS A 274 -17.11 -1.96 -1.98
CA HIS A 274 -15.84 -2.68 -2.00
C HIS A 274 -14.71 -1.87 -1.36
N ASP A 275 -14.61 -0.57 -1.67
CA ASP A 275 -13.60 0.31 -1.09
C ASP A 275 -13.78 0.45 0.42
N ILE A 276 -15.02 0.63 0.90
CA ILE A 276 -15.33 0.72 2.34
C ILE A 276 -14.94 -0.58 3.06
N GLN A 277 -15.33 -1.75 2.52
CA GLN A 277 -14.99 -3.04 3.12
C GLN A 277 -13.49 -3.25 3.20
N LEU A 278 -12.74 -2.97 2.11
CA LEU A 278 -11.27 -3.04 2.11
C LEU A 278 -10.66 -2.15 3.20
N PHE A 279 -11.20 -0.93 3.33
CA PHE A 279 -10.75 0.01 4.37
C PHE A 279 -11.01 -0.50 5.78
N GLN A 280 -12.16 -1.12 6.02
CA GLN A 280 -12.51 -1.70 7.32
C GLN A 280 -11.64 -2.91 7.68
N GLU A 281 -11.08 -3.59 6.69
CA GLU A 281 -10.35 -4.85 6.85
C GLU A 281 -8.86 -4.75 6.45
N LEU A 282 -8.27 -3.54 6.42
CA LEU A 282 -6.86 -3.32 6.02
C LEU A 282 -5.88 -4.16 6.83
N SER A 283 -6.12 -4.33 8.13
CA SER A 283 -5.22 -5.11 9.00
C SER A 283 -5.12 -6.60 8.60
N LEU A 284 -6.06 -7.13 7.80
CA LEU A 284 -5.98 -8.47 7.21
C LEU A 284 -4.71 -8.65 6.37
N PHE A 285 -4.34 -7.63 5.58
CA PHE A 285 -3.23 -7.72 4.63
C PHE A 285 -1.86 -7.85 5.28
N HIS A 286 -1.75 -7.56 6.57
CA HIS A 286 -0.52 -7.80 7.32
C HIS A 286 -0.12 -9.27 7.38
N GLY A 287 -1.09 -10.17 7.20
CA GLY A 287 -0.87 -11.60 7.07
C GLY A 287 0.04 -12.01 5.91
N LEU A 288 0.26 -11.13 4.94
CA LEU A 288 1.21 -11.33 3.83
C LEU A 288 2.67 -11.09 4.24
N GLY A 289 2.90 -10.44 5.41
CA GLY A 289 4.22 -10.27 6.01
C GLY A 289 5.15 -9.34 5.22
N VAL A 290 4.60 -8.39 4.48
CA VAL A 290 5.30 -7.29 3.79
C VAL A 290 4.64 -5.96 4.16
N PRO A 291 5.32 -4.81 3.98
CA PRO A 291 4.69 -3.50 4.20
C PRO A 291 3.48 -3.25 3.30
N ILE A 292 2.54 -2.46 3.81
CA ILE A 292 1.36 -2.02 3.07
C ILE A 292 1.54 -0.56 2.69
N VAL A 293 1.39 -0.28 1.40
CA VAL A 293 1.19 1.06 0.84
C VAL A 293 -0.31 1.29 0.69
N LEU A 294 -0.78 2.48 1.02
CA LEU A 294 -2.17 2.84 0.83
C LEU A 294 -2.31 4.17 0.09
N GLY A 295 -2.86 4.11 -1.12
CA GLY A 295 -3.24 5.26 -1.94
C GLY A 295 -4.72 5.62 -1.75
N GLY A 296 -5.07 6.29 -0.65
CA GLY A 296 -6.44 6.73 -0.34
C GLY A 296 -6.73 8.21 -0.62
N SER A 297 -5.68 9.04 -0.81
CA SER A 297 -5.76 10.49 -0.93
C SER A 297 -6.59 10.96 -2.12
N ARG A 298 -7.54 11.87 -1.89
CA ARG A 298 -8.43 12.50 -2.87
C ARG A 298 -9.27 11.54 -3.71
N LYS A 299 -9.37 10.26 -3.33
CA LYS A 299 -10.12 9.22 -4.07
C LYS A 299 -11.62 9.53 -4.16
N LYS A 300 -12.25 8.98 -5.21
CA LYS A 300 -13.70 9.15 -5.49
C LYS A 300 -14.59 8.70 -4.33
N MET A 301 -14.15 7.70 -3.56
CA MET A 301 -14.84 7.23 -2.35
C MET A 301 -15.08 8.40 -1.37
N ILE A 302 -14.07 9.25 -1.12
CA ILE A 302 -14.21 10.40 -0.22
C ILE A 302 -15.30 11.35 -0.73
N GLY A 303 -15.26 11.69 -2.04
CA GLY A 303 -16.30 12.53 -2.64
C GLY A 303 -17.69 11.96 -2.44
N LYS A 304 -17.88 10.67 -2.72
CA LYS A 304 -19.17 9.99 -2.58
C LYS A 304 -19.69 9.97 -1.13
N LEU A 305 -18.80 9.86 -0.16
CA LEU A 305 -19.17 9.92 1.26
C LEU A 305 -19.36 11.35 1.78
N SER A 306 -18.97 12.37 1.01
CA SER A 306 -18.99 13.79 1.39
C SER A 306 -19.83 14.62 0.44
N LEU A 307 -21.08 14.23 0.18
CA LEU A 307 -22.03 14.94 -0.68
C LEU A 307 -21.47 15.26 -2.08
N ASP A 308 -20.82 14.28 -2.70
CA ASP A 308 -20.16 14.39 -4.00
C ASP A 308 -19.09 15.50 -4.09
N ALA A 309 -18.36 15.72 -2.99
CA ALA A 309 -17.32 16.74 -2.92
C ALA A 309 -16.33 16.64 -4.10
N PRO A 310 -16.03 17.75 -4.78
CA PRO A 310 -15.05 17.78 -5.86
C PRO A 310 -13.64 17.51 -5.31
N VAL A 311 -12.68 17.15 -6.18
CA VAL A 311 -11.36 16.63 -5.78
C VAL A 311 -10.57 17.60 -4.90
N GLU A 312 -10.72 18.90 -5.14
CA GLU A 312 -10.05 19.99 -4.40
C GLU A 312 -10.55 20.11 -2.95
N LYS A 313 -11.76 19.64 -2.68
CA LYS A 313 -12.39 19.71 -1.34
C LYS A 313 -12.28 18.40 -0.56
N ARG A 314 -11.44 17.45 -0.98
CA ARG A 314 -11.30 16.12 -0.34
C ARG A 314 -10.16 16.03 0.67
N LEU A 315 -9.49 17.14 1.02
CA LEU A 315 -8.36 17.14 1.95
C LEU A 315 -8.71 16.54 3.31
N ALA A 316 -9.76 17.06 3.96
CA ALA A 316 -10.17 16.56 5.28
C ALA A 316 -10.50 15.06 5.28
N GLY A 317 -11.21 14.58 4.25
CA GLY A 317 -11.48 13.15 4.07
C GLY A 317 -10.22 12.33 3.79
N SER A 318 -9.23 12.88 3.06
CA SER A 318 -7.95 12.23 2.80
C SER A 318 -7.15 12.03 4.10
N ILE A 319 -7.13 13.03 4.97
CA ILE A 319 -6.49 12.96 6.29
C ILE A 319 -7.20 11.93 7.17
N ALA A 320 -8.54 11.98 7.26
CA ALA A 320 -9.32 11.05 8.07
C ALA A 320 -9.05 9.57 7.66
N ILE A 321 -9.04 9.29 6.37
CA ILE A 321 -8.70 7.97 5.81
C ILE A 321 -7.25 7.59 6.14
N GLY A 322 -6.30 8.52 6.00
CA GLY A 322 -4.89 8.27 6.34
C GLY A 322 -4.72 7.88 7.81
N LEU A 323 -5.29 8.64 8.73
CA LEU A 323 -5.21 8.33 10.17
C LEU A 323 -5.90 7.01 10.53
N GLN A 324 -7.04 6.71 9.91
CA GLN A 324 -7.71 5.43 10.10
C GLN A 324 -6.88 4.24 9.57
N ALA A 325 -6.15 4.44 8.47
CA ALA A 325 -5.21 3.44 7.97
C ALA A 325 -4.03 3.21 8.94
N LEU A 326 -3.50 4.28 9.54
CA LEU A 326 -2.46 4.16 10.57
C LEU A 326 -2.94 3.39 11.80
N ASN A 327 -4.19 3.58 12.24
CA ASN A 327 -4.78 2.78 13.33
C ASN A 327 -4.85 1.27 12.97
N GLN A 328 -4.88 0.93 11.69
CA GLN A 328 -4.83 -0.45 11.22
C GLN A 328 -3.41 -0.90 10.83
N GLY A 329 -2.37 -0.14 11.20
CA GLY A 329 -0.97 -0.53 11.04
C GLY A 329 -0.40 -0.38 9.64
N VAL A 330 -1.04 0.37 8.73
CA VAL A 330 -0.49 0.68 7.40
C VAL A 330 0.83 1.43 7.57
N GLN A 331 1.87 1.00 6.84
CA GLN A 331 3.22 1.53 6.98
C GLN A 331 3.49 2.73 6.06
N ILE A 332 2.91 2.78 4.87
CA ILE A 332 3.22 3.81 3.88
C ILE A 332 1.93 4.46 3.38
N LEU A 333 1.78 5.76 3.59
CA LEU A 333 0.66 6.54 3.05
C LEU A 333 1.09 7.25 1.77
N ARG A 334 0.46 6.91 0.63
CA ARG A 334 0.67 7.57 -0.66
C ARG A 334 -0.34 8.71 -0.81
N VAL A 335 0.16 9.96 -0.77
CA VAL A 335 -0.67 11.16 -0.58
C VAL A 335 -0.27 12.30 -1.53
N HIS A 336 -1.25 13.19 -1.83
CA HIS A 336 -1.01 14.45 -2.54
C HIS A 336 -0.59 15.55 -1.56
N ASP A 337 -1.21 15.59 -0.38
CA ASP A 337 -1.15 16.69 0.59
C ASP A 337 -0.20 16.28 1.73
N VAL A 338 1.12 16.29 1.45
CA VAL A 338 2.15 15.78 2.38
C VAL A 338 2.22 16.64 3.64
N ALA A 339 2.22 17.98 3.54
CA ALA A 339 2.35 18.88 4.68
C ALA A 339 1.24 18.66 5.71
N GLU A 340 0.00 18.63 5.25
CA GLU A 340 -1.18 18.47 6.09
C GLU A 340 -1.26 17.04 6.65
N THR A 341 -0.87 16.03 5.85
CA THR A 341 -0.81 14.65 6.32
C THR A 341 0.28 14.46 7.37
N CYS A 342 1.45 15.07 7.18
CA CYS A 342 2.56 15.05 8.14
C CYS A 342 2.15 15.70 9.47
N GLN A 343 1.50 16.87 9.42
CA GLN A 343 0.98 17.53 10.61
C GLN A 343 -0.03 16.65 11.35
N ALA A 344 -1.02 16.10 10.63
CA ALA A 344 -2.05 15.24 11.21
C ALA A 344 -1.45 13.97 11.83
N TYR A 345 -0.47 13.36 11.15
CA TYR A 345 0.25 12.20 11.64
C TYR A 345 1.00 12.48 12.95
N LYS A 346 1.73 13.60 13.03
CA LYS A 346 2.45 14.00 14.27
C LYS A 346 1.51 14.19 15.44
N VAL A 347 0.37 14.83 15.22
CA VAL A 347 -0.67 15.02 16.25
C VAL A 347 -1.24 13.66 16.66
N TRP A 348 -1.62 12.81 15.69
CA TRP A 348 -2.12 11.47 15.96
C TRP A 348 -1.11 10.64 16.77
N GLN A 349 0.16 10.68 16.40
CA GLN A 349 1.23 9.96 17.10
C GLN A 349 1.35 10.42 18.55
N ALA A 350 1.39 11.72 18.79
CA ALA A 350 1.49 12.30 20.13
C ALA A 350 0.30 11.94 21.02
N VAL A 351 -0.92 12.03 20.48
CA VAL A 351 -2.16 11.77 21.24
C VAL A 351 -2.41 10.28 21.47
N THR A 352 -2.05 9.44 20.46
CA THR A 352 -2.41 8.02 20.48
C THR A 352 -1.31 7.14 21.10
N MET A 353 -0.03 7.49 20.87
CA MET A 353 1.12 6.67 21.24
C MET A 353 1.82 7.10 22.53
N ASN A 354 1.70 8.38 22.92
CA ASN A 354 2.33 8.88 24.15
C ASN A 354 1.47 8.60 25.38
N SER A 355 1.77 7.52 26.07
CA SER A 355 1.35 7.33 27.45
C SER A 355 2.58 7.42 28.37
N GLY A 356 3.02 8.65 28.66
CA GLY A 356 3.99 8.97 29.71
C GLY A 356 5.35 9.47 29.25
N ASN A 357 5.63 10.75 29.57
CA ASN A 357 6.93 11.42 29.70
C ASN A 357 7.95 11.25 28.55
N HIS A 358 8.03 12.25 27.69
CA HIS A 358 9.25 12.83 27.11
C HIS A 358 9.00 13.52 25.75
N MET A 359 8.08 14.51 25.69
CA MET A 359 8.06 15.43 24.52
C MET A 359 7.42 16.80 24.83
N LEU A 360 7.53 17.30 26.06
CA LEU A 360 7.10 18.67 26.39
C LEU A 360 8.24 19.57 26.90
N ASP A 361 9.49 19.13 26.79
CA ASP A 361 10.66 19.95 27.11
C ASP A 361 11.41 20.27 25.81
N GLY A 362 11.02 21.39 25.14
CA GLY A 362 11.71 21.90 23.96
C GLY A 362 11.03 23.13 23.43
#